data_659ca9ed83787de77fab0242c82fa42c
#
_entry.id   659ca9ed83787de77fab0242c82fa42c
#
_cell.length_a   1.000
_cell.length_b   1.000
_cell.length_c   1.000
_cell.angle_alpha   90.00
_cell.angle_beta   90.00
_cell.angle_gamma   90.00
#
_symmetry.space_group_name_H-M   'P 1'
#
loop_
_entity.id
_entity.type
_entity.pdbx_description
1 polymer ?
#
loop_
_entity_poly.entity_id
_entity_poly.type
_entity_poly.pdbx_seq_one_letter_code
_entity_poly.pdbx_strand_id
1 'polypeptide(L)'
;MIGRLNHVAIAVPDLEAASAQYANALGAKVGAPQDEPDHGVTVVFIELPNTKIELLEPLGEASPIKAFLEKNPAGGIHHVCYEVADILAARDHLKAEGARVLGDGNPKTGAHGKPVLFLHPKD
;
A
#
# COMPACT_ATOMS: atom_id res chain seq x y z
N MET A 1 9.80 -18.14 -0.98
CA MET A 1 10.33 -16.79 -0.69
C MET A 1 9.28 -15.88 -0.08
N ILE A 2 8.16 -15.65 -0.76
CA ILE A 2 7.10 -14.81 -0.17
C ILE A 2 6.36 -15.59 0.91
N GLY A 3 6.00 -14.86 1.97
CA GLY A 3 5.21 -15.36 3.08
C GLY A 3 3.75 -14.97 2.94
N ARG A 4 3.16 -14.50 4.03
CA ARG A 4 1.75 -14.15 4.05
C ARG A 4 1.48 -12.84 3.32
N LEU A 5 0.24 -12.64 2.89
CA LEU A 5 -0.23 -11.37 2.37
C LEU A 5 -0.38 -10.39 3.54
N ASN A 6 0.45 -9.34 3.56
CA ASN A 6 0.38 -8.35 4.63
C ASN A 6 -0.85 -7.46 4.47
N HIS A 7 -1.06 -6.91 3.27
CA HIS A 7 -2.25 -6.10 3.01
C HIS A 7 -2.54 -5.97 1.52
N VAL A 8 -3.77 -5.54 1.24
CA VAL A 8 -4.20 -5.06 -0.08
C VAL A 8 -4.48 -3.57 0.07
N ALA A 9 -3.84 -2.75 -0.76
CA ALA A 9 -3.97 -1.30 -0.72
C ALA A 9 -4.91 -0.80 -1.82
N ILE A 10 -5.89 -0.01 -1.41
CA ILE A 10 -6.92 0.53 -2.29
C ILE A 10 -6.84 2.05 -2.25
N ALA A 11 -6.55 2.67 -3.39
CA ALA A 11 -6.57 4.12 -3.52
C ALA A 11 -8.02 4.59 -3.65
N VAL A 12 -8.38 5.61 -2.89
CA VAL A 12 -9.74 6.16 -2.86
C VAL A 12 -9.69 7.68 -3.03
N PRO A 13 -10.67 8.27 -3.72
CA PRO A 13 -10.71 9.73 -3.88
C PRO A 13 -11.10 10.47 -2.60
N ASP A 14 -11.79 9.81 -1.69
CA ASP A 14 -12.26 10.39 -0.42
C ASP A 14 -12.14 9.34 0.68
N LEU A 15 -11.10 9.48 1.49
CA LEU A 15 -10.78 8.50 2.54
C LEU A 15 -11.87 8.42 3.60
N GLU A 16 -12.44 9.56 3.98
CA GLU A 16 -13.51 9.59 5.01
C GLU A 16 -14.75 8.84 4.51
N ALA A 17 -15.17 9.10 3.27
CA ALA A 17 -16.33 8.44 2.69
C ALA A 17 -16.10 6.93 2.54
N ALA A 18 -14.92 6.52 2.07
CA ALA A 18 -14.58 5.10 1.93
C ALA A 18 -14.52 4.41 3.28
N SER A 19 -13.94 5.05 4.30
CA SER A 19 -13.88 4.52 5.67
C SER A 19 -15.28 4.31 6.24
N ALA A 20 -16.18 5.27 6.03
CA ALA A 20 -17.57 5.16 6.48
C ALA A 20 -18.30 4.00 5.79
N GLN A 21 -18.03 3.78 4.50
CA GLN A 21 -18.61 2.67 3.76
C GLN A 21 -18.17 1.32 4.33
N TYR A 22 -16.90 1.14 4.60
CA TYR A 22 -16.39 -0.09 5.21
C TYR A 22 -16.98 -0.30 6.61
N ALA A 23 -17.05 0.75 7.42
CA ALA A 23 -17.58 0.65 8.78
C ALA A 23 -19.08 0.35 8.78
N ASN A 24 -19.86 1.07 7.98
CA ASN A 24 -21.31 1.02 8.05
C ASN A 24 -21.92 -0.08 7.16
N ALA A 25 -21.50 -0.17 5.90
CA ALA A 25 -22.06 -1.15 4.97
C ALA A 25 -21.45 -2.54 5.19
N LEU A 26 -20.15 -2.61 5.41
CA LEU A 26 -19.45 -3.89 5.54
C LEU A 26 -19.23 -4.32 6.99
N GLY A 27 -19.55 -3.47 7.96
CA GLY A 27 -19.41 -3.80 9.38
C GLY A 27 -17.96 -3.97 9.83
N ALA A 28 -17.01 -3.37 9.11
CA ALA A 28 -15.59 -3.51 9.42
C ALA A 28 -15.16 -2.58 10.55
N LYS A 29 -14.12 -2.99 11.26
CA LYS A 29 -13.49 -2.17 12.28
C LYS A 29 -12.41 -1.34 11.62
N VAL A 30 -12.66 -0.04 11.48
CA VAL A 30 -11.80 0.89 10.76
C VAL A 30 -10.89 1.63 11.75
N GLY A 31 -9.59 1.62 11.49
CA GLY A 31 -8.62 2.34 12.32
C GLY A 31 -8.65 3.84 12.09
N ALA A 32 -7.85 4.57 12.88
CA ALA A 32 -7.73 6.01 12.77
C ALA A 32 -6.88 6.38 11.54
N PRO A 33 -7.17 7.52 10.88
CA PRO A 33 -6.33 8.02 9.79
C PRO A 33 -4.90 8.31 10.26
N GLN A 34 -3.94 8.02 9.41
CA GLN A 34 -2.52 8.19 9.68
C GLN A 34 -1.85 8.84 8.49
N ASP A 35 -1.21 9.99 8.71
CA ASP A 35 -0.47 10.67 7.65
C ASP A 35 0.90 10.03 7.46
N GLU A 36 1.24 9.77 6.19
CA GLU A 36 2.53 9.23 5.77
C GLU A 36 3.15 10.19 4.77
N PRO A 37 3.72 11.33 5.22
CA PRO A 37 4.21 12.37 4.31
C PRO A 37 5.36 11.90 3.42
N ASP A 38 6.18 10.97 3.88
CA ASP A 38 7.28 10.42 3.10
C ASP A 38 6.79 9.61 1.88
N HIS A 39 5.58 9.07 1.97
CA HIS A 39 4.94 8.33 0.88
C HIS A 39 3.86 9.13 0.16
N GLY A 40 3.58 10.36 0.63
CA GLY A 40 2.59 11.25 0.03
C GLY A 40 1.15 10.76 0.13
N VAL A 41 0.81 10.07 1.23
CA VAL A 41 -0.53 9.51 1.43
C VAL A 41 -1.00 9.69 2.85
N THR A 42 -2.33 9.70 3.03
CA THR A 42 -3.00 9.47 4.30
C THR A 42 -3.65 8.11 4.21
N VAL A 43 -3.46 7.28 5.22
CA VAL A 43 -3.90 5.89 5.21
C VAL A 43 -4.84 5.57 6.36
N VAL A 44 -5.69 4.57 6.13
CA VAL A 44 -6.51 3.92 7.16
C VAL A 44 -6.32 2.43 7.01
N PHE A 45 -6.10 1.73 8.11
CA PHE A 45 -6.02 0.27 8.11
C PHE A 45 -7.30 -0.35 8.65
N ILE A 46 -7.70 -1.44 8.00
CA ILE A 46 -8.86 -2.25 8.38
C ILE A 46 -8.33 -3.65 8.62
N GLU A 47 -8.37 -4.09 9.89
CA GLU A 47 -7.90 -5.41 10.26
C GLU A 47 -8.95 -6.46 9.92
N LEU A 48 -8.55 -7.49 9.19
CA LEU A 48 -9.37 -8.68 8.91
C LEU A 48 -8.73 -9.89 9.60
N PRO A 49 -9.48 -10.98 9.78
CA PRO A 49 -8.89 -12.19 10.41
C PRO A 49 -7.68 -12.75 9.68
N ASN A 50 -7.60 -12.56 8.37
CA ASN A 50 -6.56 -13.18 7.53
C ASN A 50 -5.56 -12.20 6.90
N THR A 51 -5.85 -10.88 6.89
CA THR A 51 -4.98 -9.86 6.34
C THR A 51 -5.46 -8.48 6.74
N LYS A 52 -4.97 -7.43 6.08
CA LYS A 52 -5.42 -6.05 6.28
C LYS A 52 -5.80 -5.43 4.95
N ILE A 53 -6.74 -4.50 4.99
CA ILE A 53 -7.01 -3.58 3.89
C ILE A 53 -6.41 -2.24 4.27
N GLU A 54 -5.69 -1.61 3.33
CA GLU A 54 -5.18 -0.25 3.50
C GLU A 54 -5.92 0.66 2.53
N LEU A 55 -6.62 1.66 3.04
CA LEU A 55 -7.22 2.69 2.20
C LEU A 55 -6.26 3.87 2.16
N LEU A 56 -6.02 4.42 0.98
CA LEU A 56 -5.10 5.52 0.79
C LEU A 56 -5.76 6.66 0.02
N GLU A 57 -5.47 7.91 0.44
CA GLU A 57 -5.74 9.07 -0.40
C GLU A 57 -4.49 9.93 -0.51
N PRO A 58 -4.39 10.80 -1.55
CA PRO A 58 -3.21 11.65 -1.71
C PRO A 58 -3.03 12.60 -0.54
N LEU A 59 -1.77 12.77 -0.12
CA LEU A 59 -1.35 13.79 0.82
C LEU A 59 -0.34 14.68 0.10
N GLY A 60 -0.74 15.91 -0.20
CA GLY A 60 0.08 16.88 -0.93
C GLY A 60 -0.03 16.75 -2.44
N GLU A 61 0.41 17.80 -3.14
CA GLU A 61 0.29 17.91 -4.59
C GLU A 61 1.23 16.95 -5.35
N ALA A 62 2.32 16.56 -4.72
CA ALA A 62 3.32 15.68 -5.32
C ALA A 62 3.07 14.20 -5.06
N SER A 63 1.89 13.85 -4.52
CA SER A 63 1.58 12.46 -4.19
C SER A 63 1.57 11.56 -5.42
N PRO A 64 2.26 10.38 -5.37
CA PRO A 64 2.21 9.41 -6.48
C PRO A 64 0.82 8.81 -6.69
N ILE A 65 -0.03 8.82 -5.66
CA ILE A 65 -1.41 8.32 -5.75
C ILE A 65 -2.30 9.26 -6.57
N LYS A 66 -1.94 10.53 -6.66
CA LYS A 66 -2.69 11.51 -7.45
C LYS A 66 -2.76 11.11 -8.92
N ALA A 67 -1.63 10.70 -9.51
CA ALA A 67 -1.60 10.23 -10.90
C ALA A 67 -2.44 8.96 -11.10
N PHE A 68 -2.42 8.06 -10.14
CA PHE A 68 -3.25 6.85 -10.17
C PHE A 68 -4.75 7.22 -10.20
N LEU A 69 -5.17 8.15 -9.34
CA LEU A 69 -6.57 8.58 -9.26
C LEU A 69 -7.02 9.37 -10.48
N GLU A 70 -6.12 10.08 -11.16
CA GLU A 70 -6.45 10.74 -12.42
C GLU A 70 -6.87 9.74 -13.49
N LYS A 71 -6.23 8.58 -13.51
CA LYS A 71 -6.56 7.48 -14.44
C LYS A 71 -7.71 6.60 -13.92
N ASN A 72 -7.94 6.60 -12.63
CA ASN A 72 -8.96 5.78 -11.97
C ASN A 72 -9.76 6.64 -10.99
N PRO A 73 -10.64 7.54 -11.50
CA PRO A 73 -11.31 8.54 -10.64
C PRO A 73 -12.16 7.95 -9.52
N ALA A 74 -12.68 6.74 -9.71
CA ALA A 74 -13.46 6.04 -8.69
C ALA A 74 -12.60 5.29 -7.67
N GLY A 75 -11.28 5.33 -7.85
CA GLY A 75 -10.35 4.56 -7.06
C GLY A 75 -10.15 3.14 -7.59
N GLY A 76 -9.40 2.35 -6.87
CA GLY A 76 -9.14 0.96 -7.23
C GLY A 76 -7.98 0.39 -6.46
N ILE A 77 -7.74 -0.90 -6.61
CA ILE A 77 -6.61 -1.57 -5.99
C ILE A 77 -5.32 -0.99 -6.57
N HIS A 78 -4.48 -0.45 -5.69
CA HIS A 78 -3.20 0.16 -6.07
C HIS A 78 -2.06 -0.83 -5.99
N HIS A 79 -1.99 -1.60 -4.90
CA HIS A 79 -0.94 -2.61 -4.74
C HIS A 79 -1.35 -3.69 -3.74
N VAL A 80 -0.60 -4.77 -3.75
CA VAL A 80 -0.63 -5.79 -2.72
C VAL A 80 0.75 -5.88 -2.08
N CYS A 81 0.80 -6.22 -0.80
CA CYS A 81 2.05 -6.31 -0.06
C CYS A 81 2.21 -7.71 0.52
N TYR A 82 3.31 -8.36 0.17
CA TYR A 82 3.68 -9.67 0.72
C TYR A 82 4.81 -9.52 1.72
N GLU A 83 4.80 -10.36 2.75
CA GLU A 83 5.87 -10.42 3.73
C GLU A 83 6.97 -11.36 3.23
N VAL A 84 8.21 -11.00 3.55
CA VAL A 84 9.39 -11.85 3.31
C VAL A 84 10.22 -11.91 4.58
N ALA A 85 11.00 -12.97 4.75
CA ALA A 85 11.84 -13.14 5.93
C ALA A 85 13.04 -12.20 5.92
N ASP A 86 13.62 -11.95 4.74
CA ASP A 86 14.80 -11.10 4.55
C ASP A 86 14.60 -10.28 3.28
N ILE A 87 14.34 -8.98 3.46
CA ILE A 87 14.02 -8.12 2.33
C ILE A 87 15.20 -7.89 1.38
N LEU A 88 16.43 -7.87 1.90
CA LEU A 88 17.60 -7.70 1.05
C LEU A 88 17.88 -8.94 0.21
N ALA A 89 17.73 -10.13 0.78
CA ALA A 89 17.85 -11.38 0.05
C ALA A 89 16.72 -11.51 -0.99
N ALA A 90 15.51 -11.14 -0.63
CA ALA A 90 14.37 -11.14 -1.54
C ALA A 90 14.61 -10.18 -2.71
N ARG A 91 15.09 -8.96 -2.44
CA ARG A 91 15.43 -7.98 -3.47
C ARG A 91 16.44 -8.56 -4.47
N ASP A 92 17.53 -9.14 -3.95
CA ASP A 92 18.61 -9.66 -4.80
C ASP A 92 18.12 -10.84 -5.66
N HIS A 93 17.32 -11.71 -5.07
CA HIS A 93 16.71 -12.83 -5.80
C HIS A 93 15.78 -12.33 -6.93
N LEU A 94 14.93 -11.36 -6.63
CA LEU A 94 13.99 -10.80 -7.61
C LEU A 94 14.72 -10.12 -8.77
N LYS A 95 15.78 -9.37 -8.47
CA LYS A 95 16.61 -8.76 -9.51
C LYS A 95 17.25 -9.82 -10.42
N ALA A 96 17.75 -10.91 -9.83
CA ALA A 96 18.35 -12.00 -10.57
C ALA A 96 17.34 -12.66 -11.50
N GLU A 97 16.07 -12.68 -11.13
CA GLU A 97 14.97 -13.24 -11.92
C GLU A 97 14.37 -12.23 -12.92
N GLY A 98 14.91 -11.01 -13.00
CA GLY A 98 14.49 -10.01 -13.98
C GLY A 98 13.44 -9.01 -13.50
N ALA A 99 13.04 -9.06 -12.25
CA ALA A 99 12.08 -8.09 -11.69
C ALA A 99 12.72 -6.70 -11.54
N ARG A 100 11.91 -5.67 -11.77
CA ARG A 100 12.36 -4.28 -11.62
C ARG A 100 11.97 -3.76 -10.24
N VAL A 101 12.97 -3.56 -9.38
CA VAL A 101 12.80 -2.95 -8.07
C VAL A 101 12.80 -1.44 -8.24
N LEU A 102 11.72 -0.79 -7.81
CA LEU A 102 11.53 0.65 -7.99
C LEU A 102 12.42 1.44 -7.02
N GLY A 103 12.71 2.70 -7.38
CA GLY A 103 13.56 3.58 -6.61
C GLY A 103 15.03 3.23 -6.76
N ASP A 104 15.82 3.46 -5.68
CA ASP A 104 17.25 3.21 -5.67
C ASP A 104 17.61 1.77 -5.28
N GLY A 105 16.61 0.92 -5.07
CA GLY A 105 16.81 -0.46 -4.64
C GLY A 105 17.03 -0.63 -3.15
N ASN A 106 17.02 0.44 -2.38
CA ASN A 106 17.15 0.39 -0.93
C ASN A 106 15.78 0.39 -0.26
N PRO A 107 15.56 -0.47 0.75
CA PRO A 107 14.30 -0.48 1.48
C PRO A 107 14.01 0.86 2.15
N LYS A 108 12.74 1.27 2.15
CA LYS A 108 12.24 2.45 2.85
C LYS A 108 11.31 2.00 3.98
N THR A 109 11.13 2.84 4.97
CA THR A 109 10.21 2.54 6.07
C THR A 109 8.76 2.66 5.61
N GLY A 110 7.99 1.59 5.79
CA GLY A 110 6.56 1.59 5.49
C GLY A 110 5.71 2.07 6.65
N ALA A 111 4.39 2.02 6.47
CA ALA A 111 3.42 2.54 7.43
C ALA A 111 3.48 1.86 8.82
N HIS A 112 3.95 0.63 8.88
CA HIS A 112 4.11 -0.11 10.14
C HIS A 112 5.52 -0.04 10.72
N GLY A 113 6.38 0.84 10.22
CA GLY A 113 7.74 1.01 10.70
C GLY A 113 8.71 -0.05 10.22
N LYS A 114 8.31 -0.92 9.32
CA LYS A 114 9.14 -1.99 8.76
C LYS A 114 9.64 -1.63 7.37
N PRO A 115 10.79 -2.19 6.94
CA PRO A 115 11.32 -1.89 5.61
C PRO A 115 10.45 -2.49 4.52
N VAL A 116 10.24 -1.71 3.45
CA VAL A 116 9.47 -2.13 2.28
C VAL A 116 10.22 -1.78 1.00
N LEU A 117 9.90 -2.53 -0.06
CA LEU A 117 10.33 -2.27 -1.43
C LEU A 117 9.14 -2.45 -2.35
N PHE A 118 9.12 -1.68 -3.44
CA PHE A 118 8.10 -1.78 -4.46
C PHE A 118 8.70 -2.38 -5.74
N LEU A 119 7.92 -3.24 -6.37
CA LEU A 119 8.24 -3.80 -7.68
C LEU A 119 7.34 -3.15 -8.74
N HIS A 120 7.82 -3.13 -9.97
CA HIS A 120 7.01 -2.67 -11.09
C HIS A 120 5.81 -3.62 -11.28
N PRO A 121 4.58 -3.10 -11.54
CA PRO A 121 3.37 -3.94 -11.58
C PRO A 121 3.36 -5.01 -12.66
N LYS A 122 4.25 -4.92 -13.65
CA LYS A 122 4.36 -5.94 -14.71
C LYS A 122 5.29 -7.08 -14.34
N ASP A 123 5.92 -6.99 -13.21
CA ASP A 123 6.87 -7.98 -12.72
C ASP A 123 6.30 -8.75 -11.54
#